data_ab98a196de1d40906f1efc9352301a57
#
_entry.id   ab98a196de1d40906f1efc9352301a57
#
_cell.length_a   1.000
_cell.length_b   1.000
_cell.length_c   1.000
_cell.angle_alpha   90.00
_cell.angle_beta   90.00
_cell.angle_gamma   90.00
#
_symmetry.space_group_name_H-M   'P 1'
#
loop_
_entity.id
_entity.type
_entity.pdbx_description
1 polymer ?
#
loop_
_entity_poly.entity_id
_entity_poly.type
_entity_poly.pdbx_seq_one_letter_code
_entity_poly.pdbx_strand_id
1 'polypeptide(L)'
;PMEFQQSDGQDFRRARARSFLRGIWGLVSGKSTKLMAWDEVRDKLGLRGLIRRGVLSIPVAQIVGSVGRYRDFDNAFLPVKNTLSERWRKINRAFYEDVSLPPVTLYKVGDAYFVLDGNHRISVAREHDVEYLDAEVFEAATRVPLSAEDFVDADNLEVLGEYAQFLERTKLDQLRPEQNIRFTIGGAYERLIVHIAVHRYFMGLDQKHAISEDAAVLDWYDTVYMPVIDAVREDVAGAKRLVISGQVGVTVDG
;
A
#
# COMPACT_ATOMS: atom_id res chain seq x y z
N PRO A 1 -37.48 15.12 15.76
CA PRO A 1 -36.41 14.52 16.56
C PRO A 1 -36.45 12.98 16.57
N MET A 2 -37.63 12.33 16.44
CA MET A 2 -37.75 10.86 16.47
C MET A 2 -37.29 10.17 15.17
N GLU A 3 -37.48 10.78 14.01
CA GLU A 3 -37.07 10.22 12.73
C GLU A 3 -35.54 10.09 12.60
N PHE A 4 -34.76 11.06 13.09
CA PHE A 4 -33.29 11.00 13.07
C PHE A 4 -32.72 9.91 13.99
N GLN A 5 -33.36 9.61 15.14
CA GLN A 5 -32.91 8.52 16.02
C GLN A 5 -33.14 7.13 15.41
N GLN A 6 -34.13 6.97 14.54
CA GLN A 6 -34.37 5.71 13.81
C GLN A 6 -33.37 5.52 12.67
N SER A 7 -32.99 6.59 11.95
CA SER A 7 -32.01 6.50 10.86
C SER A 7 -30.60 6.14 11.36
N ASP A 8 -30.11 6.76 12.43
CA ASP A 8 -28.78 6.48 13.03
C ASP A 8 -28.60 5.01 13.39
N GLY A 9 -29.64 4.39 13.96
CA GLY A 9 -29.61 2.98 14.33
C GLY A 9 -29.69 2.03 13.14
N GLN A 10 -30.29 2.46 12.03
CA GLN A 10 -30.40 1.70 10.79
C GLN A 10 -29.08 1.76 10.02
N ASP A 11 -28.45 2.93 9.94
CA ASP A 11 -27.18 3.12 9.23
C ASP A 11 -26.06 2.29 9.88
N PHE A 12 -25.95 2.31 11.22
CA PHE A 12 -24.99 1.45 11.91
C PHE A 12 -25.26 -0.04 11.67
N ARG A 13 -26.52 -0.49 11.72
CA ARG A 13 -26.87 -1.89 11.47
C ARG A 13 -26.56 -2.28 10.02
N ARG A 14 -26.79 -1.39 9.06
CA ARG A 14 -26.49 -1.58 7.64
C ARG A 14 -24.97 -1.66 7.40
N ALA A 15 -24.20 -0.74 7.97
CA ALA A 15 -22.73 -0.76 7.91
C ALA A 15 -22.16 -2.07 8.49
N ARG A 16 -22.67 -2.51 9.64
CA ARG A 16 -22.24 -3.74 10.27
C ARG A 16 -22.65 -5.01 9.51
N ALA A 17 -23.84 -5.04 8.93
CA ALA A 17 -24.28 -6.16 8.10
C ALA A 17 -23.40 -6.28 6.84
N ARG A 18 -23.02 -5.15 6.22
CA ARG A 18 -22.07 -5.14 5.10
C ARG A 18 -20.69 -5.68 5.53
N SER A 19 -20.17 -5.26 6.68
CA SER A 19 -18.89 -5.80 7.22
C SER A 19 -18.96 -7.32 7.39
N PHE A 20 -20.06 -7.84 7.96
CA PHE A 20 -20.25 -9.28 8.13
C PHE A 20 -20.28 -10.04 6.80
N LEU A 21 -21.04 -9.56 5.81
CA LEU A 21 -21.11 -10.16 4.48
C LEU A 21 -19.74 -10.12 3.77
N ARG A 22 -19.00 -9.01 3.90
CA ARG A 22 -17.64 -8.89 3.37
C ARG A 22 -16.69 -9.90 4.04
N GLY A 23 -16.82 -10.12 5.36
CA GLY A 23 -16.05 -11.12 6.08
C GLY A 23 -16.27 -12.54 5.54
N ILE A 24 -17.55 -12.92 5.30
CA ILE A 24 -17.89 -14.21 4.68
C ILE A 24 -17.31 -14.31 3.26
N TRP A 25 -17.45 -13.25 2.45
CA TRP A 25 -16.91 -13.23 1.10
C TRP A 25 -15.38 -13.32 1.09
N GLY A 26 -14.70 -12.65 2.04
CA GLY A 26 -13.26 -12.74 2.24
C GLY A 26 -12.79 -14.17 2.52
N LEU A 27 -13.51 -14.92 3.37
CA LEU A 27 -13.21 -16.32 3.66
C LEU A 27 -13.36 -17.21 2.42
N VAL A 28 -14.37 -16.95 1.58
CA VAL A 28 -14.62 -17.74 0.35
C VAL A 28 -13.61 -17.38 -0.74
N SER A 29 -13.25 -16.11 -0.88
CA SER A 29 -12.34 -15.61 -1.92
C SER A 29 -10.85 -15.67 -1.56
N GLY A 30 -10.52 -16.03 -0.31
CA GLY A 30 -9.15 -16.02 0.20
C GLY A 30 -8.55 -14.63 0.39
N LYS A 31 -9.36 -13.55 0.24
CA LYS A 31 -8.89 -12.17 0.39
C LYS A 31 -9.06 -11.68 1.82
N SER A 32 -8.01 -11.07 2.37
CA SER A 32 -8.08 -10.44 3.69
C SER A 32 -9.04 -9.25 3.69
N THR A 33 -9.95 -9.22 4.68
CA THR A 33 -10.80 -8.05 4.96
C THR A 33 -10.32 -7.25 6.16
N LYS A 34 -9.13 -7.58 6.68
CA LYS A 34 -8.56 -6.89 7.84
C LYS A 34 -8.03 -5.52 7.45
N LEU A 35 -8.25 -4.56 8.33
CA LEU A 35 -7.64 -3.24 8.23
C LEU A 35 -6.13 -3.34 8.48
N MET A 36 -5.32 -2.68 7.67
CA MET A 36 -3.85 -2.70 7.80
C MET A 36 -3.41 -2.06 9.13
N ALA A 37 -2.49 -2.71 9.85
CA ALA A 37 -1.90 -2.20 11.07
C ALA A 37 -0.66 -1.36 10.76
N TRP A 38 -0.61 -0.11 11.26
CA TRP A 38 0.55 0.78 11.07
C TRP A 38 1.86 0.17 11.58
N ASP A 39 1.84 -0.50 12.74
CA ASP A 39 3.06 -1.08 13.32
C ASP A 39 3.67 -2.15 12.43
N GLU A 40 2.86 -2.97 11.75
CA GLU A 40 3.35 -3.95 10.79
C GLU A 40 4.02 -3.27 9.59
N VAL A 41 3.39 -2.21 9.06
CA VAL A 41 3.94 -1.43 7.94
C VAL A 41 5.24 -0.74 8.33
N ARG A 42 5.25 -0.07 9.49
CA ARG A 42 6.45 0.60 10.02
C ARG A 42 7.62 -0.38 10.15
N ASP A 43 7.39 -1.53 10.75
CA ASP A 43 8.44 -2.50 11.06
C ASP A 43 8.94 -3.19 9.77
N LYS A 44 8.05 -3.59 8.86
CA LYS A 44 8.41 -4.22 7.58
C LYS A 44 9.17 -3.28 6.64
N LEU A 45 8.74 -2.02 6.55
CA LEU A 45 9.38 -1.02 5.68
C LEU A 45 10.54 -0.29 6.35
N GLY A 46 10.85 -0.56 7.62
CA GLY A 46 11.92 0.10 8.37
C GLY A 46 11.71 1.61 8.53
N LEU A 47 10.44 2.07 8.64
CA LEU A 47 10.12 3.50 8.70
C LEU A 47 10.62 4.11 10.01
N ARG A 48 11.27 5.28 9.90
CA ARG A 48 11.83 6.01 11.05
C ARG A 48 11.45 7.49 10.98
N GLY A 49 11.04 8.01 12.13
CA GLY A 49 10.67 9.42 12.27
C GLY A 49 9.36 9.74 11.57
N LEU A 50 8.75 10.84 12.03
CA LEU A 50 7.52 11.39 11.48
C LEU A 50 7.69 12.91 11.38
N ILE A 51 7.37 13.47 10.24
CA ILE A 51 7.43 14.91 9.98
C ILE A 51 6.00 15.43 9.94
N ARG A 52 5.68 16.41 10.78
CA ARG A 52 4.36 17.07 10.76
C ARG A 52 4.20 17.90 9.49
N ARG A 53 3.14 17.63 8.74
CA ARG A 53 2.80 18.35 7.50
C ARG A 53 1.70 19.41 7.68
N GLY A 54 1.07 19.43 8.86
CA GLY A 54 -0.06 20.33 9.16
C GLY A 54 -1.40 19.72 8.77
N VAL A 55 -2.43 20.57 8.65
CA VAL A 55 -3.78 20.15 8.26
C VAL A 55 -3.90 20.21 6.75
N LEU A 56 -4.30 19.09 6.16
CA LEU A 56 -4.45 18.90 4.73
C LEU A 56 -5.82 18.29 4.42
N SER A 57 -6.37 18.59 3.25
CA SER A 57 -7.55 17.89 2.71
C SER A 57 -7.11 16.57 2.06
N ILE A 58 -7.59 15.45 2.59
CA ILE A 58 -7.10 14.09 2.25
C ILE A 58 -8.20 13.29 1.57
N PRO A 59 -7.89 12.59 0.45
CA PRO A 59 -8.83 11.65 -0.16
C PRO A 59 -9.12 10.48 0.79
N VAL A 60 -10.39 10.27 1.14
CA VAL A 60 -10.81 9.20 2.06
C VAL A 60 -10.44 7.81 1.51
N ALA A 61 -10.42 7.66 0.20
CA ALA A 61 -10.05 6.41 -0.48
C ALA A 61 -8.60 5.97 -0.20
N GLN A 62 -7.69 6.92 0.07
CA GLN A 62 -6.27 6.63 0.36
C GLN A 62 -6.00 6.23 1.82
N ILE A 63 -7.03 6.21 2.66
CA ILE A 63 -6.89 5.78 4.06
C ILE A 63 -7.03 4.25 4.13
N VAL A 64 -5.94 3.54 4.35
CA VAL A 64 -5.87 2.07 4.21
C VAL A 64 -5.73 1.32 5.52
N GLY A 65 -5.40 2.01 6.62
CA GLY A 65 -5.10 1.35 7.87
C GLY A 65 -5.29 2.19 9.12
N SER A 66 -4.94 1.64 10.26
CA SER A 66 -5.04 2.29 11.57
C SER A 66 -3.87 1.93 12.47
N VAL A 67 -3.51 2.85 13.37
CA VAL A 67 -2.46 2.66 14.37
C VAL A 67 -2.93 1.77 15.51
N GLY A 68 -4.15 1.95 16.02
CA GLY A 68 -4.56 1.27 17.25
C GLY A 68 -5.89 0.50 17.19
N ARG A 69 -6.72 0.71 16.18
CA ARG A 69 -8.08 0.13 16.09
C ARG A 69 -8.31 -0.74 14.85
N TYR A 70 -7.28 -1.30 14.29
CA TYR A 70 -7.33 -2.15 13.10
C TYR A 70 -8.15 -3.45 13.27
N ARG A 71 -8.53 -3.81 14.53
CA ARG A 71 -9.41 -4.95 14.84
C ARG A 71 -10.87 -4.57 15.05
N ASP A 72 -11.17 -3.29 15.07
CA ASP A 72 -12.52 -2.76 15.34
C ASP A 72 -13.28 -2.47 14.05
N PHE A 73 -12.55 -2.32 12.94
CA PHE A 73 -13.06 -2.02 11.61
C PHE A 73 -12.47 -2.99 10.59
N ASP A 74 -13.20 -3.24 9.50
CA ASP A 74 -12.67 -3.95 8.34
C ASP A 74 -11.89 -3.00 7.40
N ASN A 75 -11.32 -3.52 6.32
CA ASN A 75 -10.56 -2.71 5.35
C ASN A 75 -11.40 -1.68 4.57
N ALA A 76 -12.73 -1.73 4.66
CA ALA A 76 -13.63 -0.68 4.20
C ALA A 76 -14.00 0.32 5.32
N PHE A 77 -13.36 0.23 6.50
CA PHE A 77 -13.70 0.97 7.72
C PHE A 77 -15.13 0.75 8.21
N LEU A 78 -15.75 -0.37 7.86
CA LEU A 78 -17.03 -0.77 8.43
C LEU A 78 -16.84 -1.34 9.84
N PRO A 79 -17.71 -1.00 10.82
CA PRO A 79 -17.56 -1.48 12.19
C PRO A 79 -17.78 -2.99 12.29
N VAL A 80 -16.84 -3.70 12.93
CA VAL A 80 -16.90 -5.15 13.14
C VAL A 80 -17.62 -5.51 14.44
N LYS A 81 -17.61 -4.62 15.45
CA LYS A 81 -18.14 -4.87 16.79
C LYS A 81 -19.36 -4.02 17.12
N ASN A 82 -20.35 -4.60 17.81
CA ASN A 82 -21.53 -3.87 18.28
C ASN A 82 -21.21 -2.79 19.33
N THR A 83 -20.13 -2.97 20.09
CA THR A 83 -19.67 -2.02 21.12
C THR A 83 -19.30 -0.65 20.57
N LEU A 84 -19.12 -0.54 19.24
CA LEU A 84 -18.79 0.71 18.57
C LEU A 84 -20.02 1.59 18.30
N SER A 85 -21.25 1.06 18.53
CA SER A 85 -22.50 1.66 18.06
C SER A 85 -22.78 3.04 18.64
N GLU A 86 -22.52 3.29 19.92
CA GLU A 86 -22.82 4.60 20.55
C GLU A 86 -21.95 5.72 19.98
N ARG A 87 -20.64 5.51 19.94
CA ARG A 87 -19.70 6.50 19.41
C ARG A 87 -19.91 6.74 17.92
N TRP A 88 -20.14 5.67 17.17
CA TRP A 88 -20.43 5.74 15.74
C TRP A 88 -21.70 6.57 15.46
N ARG A 89 -22.80 6.26 16.17
CA ARG A 89 -24.08 7.00 16.04
C ARG A 89 -23.96 8.47 16.43
N LYS A 90 -23.17 8.78 17.47
CA LYS A 90 -22.92 10.18 17.85
C LYS A 90 -22.23 10.96 16.73
N ILE A 91 -21.23 10.37 16.07
CA ILE A 91 -20.53 10.99 14.94
C ILE A 91 -21.47 11.09 13.72
N ASN A 92 -22.24 10.03 13.43
CA ASN A 92 -23.21 10.02 12.33
C ASN A 92 -24.27 11.12 12.49
N ARG A 93 -24.74 11.33 13.71
CA ARG A 93 -25.67 12.44 14.01
C ARG A 93 -25.02 13.80 13.78
N ALA A 94 -23.80 14.02 14.26
CA ALA A 94 -23.07 15.25 14.04
C ALA A 94 -22.88 15.55 12.52
N PHE A 95 -22.71 14.51 11.72
CA PHE A 95 -22.65 14.62 10.26
C PHE A 95 -23.98 15.13 9.67
N TYR A 96 -25.12 14.56 10.10
CA TYR A 96 -26.44 15.01 9.64
C TYR A 96 -26.84 16.42 10.12
N GLU A 97 -26.34 16.82 11.29
CA GLU A 97 -26.60 18.14 11.87
C GLU A 97 -25.60 19.21 11.37
N ASP A 98 -24.75 18.87 10.40
CA ASP A 98 -23.68 19.73 9.84
C ASP A 98 -22.79 20.35 10.94
N VAL A 99 -22.54 19.59 11.99
CA VAL A 99 -21.66 19.99 13.08
C VAL A 99 -20.21 19.81 12.63
N SER A 100 -19.45 20.91 12.61
CA SER A 100 -18.01 20.85 12.32
C SER A 100 -17.28 19.97 13.33
N LEU A 101 -16.70 18.87 12.83
CA LEU A 101 -15.86 17.98 13.62
C LEU A 101 -14.38 18.38 13.48
N PRO A 102 -13.57 18.23 14.54
CA PRO A 102 -12.14 18.54 14.43
C PRO A 102 -11.47 17.63 13.38
N PRO A 103 -10.36 18.06 12.75
CA PRO A 103 -9.60 17.23 11.82
C PRO A 103 -9.23 15.89 12.43
N VAL A 104 -9.23 14.83 11.63
CA VAL A 104 -8.68 13.53 12.05
C VAL A 104 -7.15 13.61 12.09
N THR A 105 -6.48 12.67 12.76
CA THR A 105 -5.01 12.61 12.78
C THR A 105 -4.54 11.37 12.04
N LEU A 106 -3.66 11.56 11.06
CA LEU A 106 -3.20 10.51 10.16
C LEU A 106 -1.67 10.41 10.12
N TYR A 107 -1.16 9.20 10.02
CA TYR A 107 0.18 8.91 9.55
C TYR A 107 0.14 8.66 8.04
N LYS A 108 1.12 9.20 7.31
CA LYS A 108 1.27 9.06 5.86
C LYS A 108 2.56 8.30 5.53
N VAL A 109 2.49 7.37 4.58
CA VAL A 109 3.65 6.74 3.94
C VAL A 109 3.37 6.58 2.45
N GLY A 110 4.22 7.15 1.59
CA GLY A 110 3.89 7.28 0.16
C GLY A 110 2.57 8.03 0.00
N ASP A 111 1.62 7.47 -0.73
CA ASP A 111 0.27 8.03 -0.92
C ASP A 111 -0.80 7.33 -0.05
N ALA A 112 -0.39 6.53 0.93
CA ALA A 112 -1.28 5.83 1.84
C ALA A 112 -1.34 6.49 3.21
N TYR A 113 -2.53 6.43 3.86
CA TYR A 113 -2.77 7.02 5.17
C TYR A 113 -3.28 5.99 6.18
N PHE A 114 -2.86 6.17 7.45
CA PHE A 114 -3.19 5.32 8.59
C PHE A 114 -3.77 6.17 9.72
N VAL A 115 -4.93 5.79 10.25
CA VAL A 115 -5.64 6.60 11.25
C VAL A 115 -4.99 6.46 12.61
N LEU A 116 -4.45 7.55 13.15
CA LEU A 116 -4.03 7.65 14.54
C LEU A 116 -5.21 7.99 15.43
N ASP A 117 -5.97 9.05 15.09
CA ASP A 117 -7.24 9.40 15.74
C ASP A 117 -8.33 9.72 14.73
N GLY A 118 -9.55 9.26 15.00
CA GLY A 118 -10.72 9.54 14.19
C GLY A 118 -11.29 8.34 13.42
N ASN A 119 -10.98 7.08 13.80
CA ASN A 119 -11.50 5.89 13.11
C ASN A 119 -13.02 5.90 12.90
N HIS A 120 -13.80 6.35 13.89
CA HIS A 120 -15.25 6.47 13.74
C HIS A 120 -15.66 7.55 12.74
N ARG A 121 -14.91 8.68 12.68
CA ARG A 121 -15.13 9.75 11.70
C ARG A 121 -14.86 9.25 10.27
N ILE A 122 -13.78 8.49 10.07
CA ILE A 122 -13.49 7.84 8.78
C ILE A 122 -14.58 6.84 8.40
N SER A 123 -15.03 6.01 9.37
CA SER A 123 -16.12 5.05 9.15
C SER A 123 -17.41 5.72 8.70
N VAL A 124 -17.81 6.81 9.35
CA VAL A 124 -18.98 7.60 8.96
C VAL A 124 -18.78 8.29 7.61
N ALA A 125 -17.61 8.90 7.38
CA ALA A 125 -17.29 9.54 6.12
C ALA A 125 -17.42 8.55 4.93
N ARG A 126 -16.94 7.32 5.08
CA ARG A 126 -17.11 6.26 4.06
C ARG A 126 -18.55 5.79 3.88
N GLU A 127 -19.33 5.75 4.96
CA GLU A 127 -20.76 5.42 4.89
C GLU A 127 -21.56 6.43 4.07
N HIS A 128 -21.14 7.71 4.10
CA HIS A 128 -21.74 8.82 3.40
C HIS A 128 -21.02 9.22 2.10
N ASP A 129 -20.13 8.37 1.58
CA ASP A 129 -19.39 8.58 0.34
C ASP A 129 -18.65 9.95 0.28
N VAL A 130 -18.13 10.40 1.43
CA VAL A 130 -17.32 11.62 1.52
C VAL A 130 -16.00 11.39 0.80
N GLU A 131 -15.72 12.22 -0.20
CA GLU A 131 -14.50 12.09 -1.02
C GLU A 131 -13.25 12.60 -0.30
N TYR A 132 -13.36 13.72 0.42
CA TYR A 132 -12.24 14.38 1.09
C TYR A 132 -12.60 14.76 2.52
N LEU A 133 -11.61 14.74 3.39
CA LEU A 133 -11.75 15.26 4.77
C LEU A 133 -10.46 15.93 5.23
N ASP A 134 -10.60 16.85 6.20
CA ASP A 134 -9.46 17.53 6.80
C ASP A 134 -8.77 16.64 7.83
N ALA A 135 -7.45 16.55 7.71
CA ALA A 135 -6.61 15.73 8.56
C ALA A 135 -5.32 16.44 8.95
N GLU A 136 -4.93 16.32 10.21
CA GLU A 136 -3.57 16.61 10.65
C GLU A 136 -2.66 15.44 10.26
N VAL A 137 -1.66 15.70 9.44
CA VAL A 137 -0.82 14.68 8.79
C VAL A 137 0.59 14.67 9.36
N PHE A 138 1.08 13.46 9.71
CA PHE A 138 2.46 13.16 10.05
C PHE A 138 3.01 12.16 9.04
N GLU A 139 4.03 12.53 8.29
CA GLU A 139 4.57 11.74 7.19
C GLU A 139 5.85 11.02 7.58
N ALA A 140 5.88 9.70 7.34
CA ALA A 140 7.08 8.88 7.42
C ALA A 140 7.79 8.87 6.07
N ALA A 141 9.11 9.10 6.08
CA ALA A 141 9.91 8.96 4.88
C ALA A 141 10.04 7.49 4.48
N THR A 142 9.91 7.21 3.19
CA THR A 142 10.13 5.88 2.59
C THR A 142 10.97 6.02 1.33
N ARG A 143 11.80 5.00 1.04
CA ARG A 143 12.50 4.86 -0.24
C ARG A 143 11.65 4.17 -1.31
N VAL A 144 10.70 3.36 -0.87
CA VAL A 144 9.79 2.64 -1.76
C VAL A 144 8.69 3.60 -2.20
N PRO A 145 8.48 3.83 -3.50
CA PRO A 145 7.29 4.53 -3.97
C PRO A 145 6.06 3.65 -3.70
N LEU A 146 5.19 4.12 -2.82
CA LEU A 146 4.02 3.41 -2.30
C LEU A 146 2.74 4.16 -2.65
N SER A 147 1.73 3.41 -3.07
CA SER A 147 0.35 3.87 -3.27
C SER A 147 -0.59 3.21 -2.25
N ALA A 148 -1.82 3.68 -2.14
CA ALA A 148 -2.83 3.05 -1.30
C ALA A 148 -3.16 1.61 -1.75
N GLU A 149 -3.02 1.31 -3.03
CA GLU A 149 -3.26 -0.01 -3.61
C GLU A 149 -2.27 -1.07 -3.12
N ASP A 150 -1.05 -0.67 -2.83
CA ASP A 150 0.00 -1.57 -2.31
C ASP A 150 -0.37 -2.18 -0.95
N PHE A 151 -1.31 -1.59 -0.21
CA PHE A 151 -1.75 -2.02 1.12
C PHE A 151 -3.11 -2.76 1.12
N VAL A 152 -3.67 -3.05 -0.05
CA VAL A 152 -4.94 -3.81 -0.16
C VAL A 152 -4.75 -5.27 0.24
N ASP A 153 -3.56 -5.83 -0.05
CA ASP A 153 -3.22 -7.22 0.27
C ASP A 153 -2.06 -7.26 1.30
N ALA A 154 -2.32 -7.93 2.42
CA ALA A 154 -1.31 -8.08 3.47
C ALA A 154 -0.07 -8.89 3.00
N ASP A 155 -0.26 -9.83 2.06
CA ASP A 155 0.85 -10.62 1.52
C ASP A 155 1.82 -9.76 0.71
N ASN A 156 1.34 -8.66 0.11
CA ASN A 156 2.18 -7.68 -0.59
C ASN A 156 3.15 -6.95 0.35
N LEU A 157 2.80 -6.78 1.63
CA LEU A 157 3.64 -6.09 2.60
C LEU A 157 5.00 -6.77 2.82
N GLU A 158 5.06 -8.11 2.75
CA GLU A 158 6.32 -8.84 2.83
C GLU A 158 7.25 -8.50 1.66
N VAL A 159 6.70 -8.51 0.44
CA VAL A 159 7.45 -8.18 -0.79
C VAL A 159 7.91 -6.72 -0.78
N LEU A 160 7.07 -5.79 -0.27
CA LEU A 160 7.44 -4.38 -0.10
C LEU A 160 8.56 -4.21 0.93
N GLY A 161 8.55 -5.00 2.01
CA GLY A 161 9.63 -5.03 3.00
C GLY A 161 10.95 -5.51 2.41
N GLU A 162 10.93 -6.58 1.61
CA GLU A 162 12.10 -7.05 0.86
C GLU A 162 12.63 -5.97 -0.10
N TYR A 163 11.73 -5.25 -0.78
CA TYR A 163 12.11 -4.17 -1.68
C TYR A 163 12.77 -3.01 -0.93
N ALA A 164 12.22 -2.62 0.21
CA ALA A 164 12.82 -1.58 1.06
C ALA A 164 14.25 -1.97 1.49
N GLN A 165 14.46 -3.21 1.92
CA GLN A 165 15.79 -3.73 2.27
C GLN A 165 16.74 -3.79 1.08
N PHE A 166 16.24 -4.20 -0.09
CA PHE A 166 17.01 -4.19 -1.34
C PHE A 166 17.52 -2.78 -1.66
N LEU A 167 16.64 -1.77 -1.62
CA LEU A 167 17.03 -0.37 -1.88
C LEU A 167 17.96 0.17 -0.79
N GLU A 168 17.79 -0.22 0.47
CA GLU A 168 18.71 0.20 1.55
C GLU A 168 20.13 -0.35 1.34
N ARG A 169 20.25 -1.62 0.93
CA ARG A 169 21.54 -2.28 0.70
C ARG A 169 22.22 -1.85 -0.59
N THR A 170 21.46 -1.68 -1.68
CA THR A 170 22.03 -1.41 -3.01
C THR A 170 22.10 0.06 -3.35
N LYS A 171 21.30 0.90 -2.68
CA LYS A 171 21.09 2.33 -3.02
C LYS A 171 20.69 2.56 -4.48
N LEU A 172 20.08 1.55 -5.12
CA LEU A 172 19.78 1.60 -6.55
C LEU A 172 18.79 2.73 -6.89
N ASP A 173 17.90 3.09 -5.96
CA ASP A 173 17.00 4.25 -6.06
C ASP A 173 17.76 5.60 -6.19
N GLN A 174 18.97 5.68 -5.65
CA GLN A 174 19.82 6.87 -5.74
C GLN A 174 20.78 6.80 -6.93
N LEU A 175 21.32 5.61 -7.20
CA LEU A 175 22.28 5.36 -8.28
C LEU A 175 21.62 5.35 -9.66
N ARG A 176 20.35 4.90 -9.74
CA ARG A 176 19.51 4.87 -10.95
C ARG A 176 18.08 5.25 -10.56
N PRO A 177 17.76 6.56 -10.44
CA PRO A 177 16.44 7.01 -10.01
C PRO A 177 15.29 6.55 -10.92
N GLU A 178 15.59 6.27 -12.18
CA GLU A 178 14.66 5.77 -13.19
C GLU A 178 14.38 4.26 -13.10
N GLN A 179 15.08 3.54 -12.20
CA GLN A 179 14.89 2.10 -12.05
C GLN A 179 13.45 1.77 -11.64
N ASN A 180 12.93 0.66 -12.16
CA ASN A 180 11.60 0.16 -11.83
C ASN A 180 11.63 -1.37 -11.68
N ILE A 181 12.43 -1.87 -10.72
CA ILE A 181 12.45 -3.29 -10.37
C ILE A 181 11.27 -3.57 -9.46
N ARG A 182 10.30 -4.36 -9.92
CA ARG A 182 9.12 -4.76 -9.14
C ARG A 182 8.89 -6.25 -9.23
N PHE A 183 8.73 -6.89 -8.08
CA PHE A 183 8.33 -8.28 -7.97
C PHE A 183 6.99 -8.39 -7.21
N THR A 184 6.28 -9.46 -7.49
CA THR A 184 5.00 -9.82 -6.83
C THR A 184 5.16 -11.07 -5.95
N ILE A 185 6.36 -11.65 -5.91
CA ILE A 185 6.68 -12.87 -5.15
C ILE A 185 7.83 -12.62 -4.20
N GLY A 186 7.77 -13.19 -3.00
CA GLY A 186 8.83 -13.11 -2.00
C GLY A 186 10.12 -13.82 -2.42
N GLY A 187 11.24 -13.39 -1.82
CA GLY A 187 12.59 -13.93 -2.03
C GLY A 187 13.26 -13.53 -3.36
N ALA A 188 12.59 -12.74 -4.21
CA ALA A 188 13.17 -12.32 -5.47
C ALA A 188 14.27 -11.26 -5.29
N TYR A 189 14.05 -10.31 -4.41
CA TYR A 189 15.04 -9.26 -4.12
C TYR A 189 16.30 -9.80 -3.47
N GLU A 190 16.19 -10.79 -2.57
CA GLU A 190 17.37 -11.43 -1.95
C GLU A 190 18.23 -12.13 -3.02
N ARG A 191 17.61 -12.77 -4.00
CA ARG A 191 18.34 -13.38 -5.13
C ARG A 191 19.11 -12.34 -5.94
N LEU A 192 18.56 -11.14 -6.15
CA LEU A 192 19.29 -10.05 -6.82
C LEU A 192 20.49 -9.59 -5.99
N ILE A 193 20.34 -9.46 -4.67
CA ILE A 193 21.45 -9.09 -3.77
C ILE A 193 22.60 -10.08 -3.88
N VAL A 194 22.29 -11.39 -3.86
CA VAL A 194 23.30 -12.45 -4.02
C VAL A 194 23.95 -12.36 -5.41
N HIS A 195 23.15 -12.13 -6.47
CA HIS A 195 23.67 -12.00 -7.82
C HIS A 195 24.62 -10.80 -7.98
N ILE A 196 24.27 -9.65 -7.41
CA ILE A 196 25.14 -8.46 -7.38
C ILE A 196 26.44 -8.76 -6.63
N ALA A 197 26.40 -9.47 -5.51
CA ALA A 197 27.59 -9.84 -4.76
C ALA A 197 28.53 -10.76 -5.55
N VAL A 198 27.97 -11.74 -6.26
CA VAL A 198 28.74 -12.63 -7.17
C VAL A 198 29.33 -11.83 -8.34
N HIS A 199 28.56 -10.92 -8.93
CA HIS A 199 29.03 -10.04 -10.01
C HIS A 199 30.22 -9.19 -9.54
N ARG A 200 30.12 -8.56 -8.37
CA ARG A 200 31.19 -7.79 -7.72
C ARG A 200 32.48 -8.61 -7.58
N TYR A 201 32.35 -9.87 -7.16
CA TYR A 201 33.50 -10.77 -7.00
C TYR A 201 34.22 -10.99 -8.33
N PHE A 202 33.50 -11.31 -9.40
CA PHE A 202 34.10 -11.53 -10.73
C PHE A 202 34.70 -10.26 -11.33
N MET A 203 34.05 -9.10 -11.16
CA MET A 203 34.63 -7.80 -11.55
C MET A 203 35.98 -7.58 -10.86
N GLY A 204 36.09 -7.90 -9.57
CA GLY A 204 37.33 -7.76 -8.81
C GLY A 204 38.46 -8.66 -9.31
N LEU A 205 38.14 -9.88 -9.75
CA LEU A 205 39.11 -10.79 -10.38
C LEU A 205 39.61 -10.24 -11.73
N ASP A 206 38.72 -9.76 -12.57
CA ASP A 206 39.05 -9.23 -13.90
C ASP A 206 39.89 -7.96 -13.83
N GLN A 207 39.48 -7.03 -12.98
CA GLN A 207 40.13 -5.72 -12.84
C GLN A 207 41.35 -5.75 -11.89
N LYS A 208 41.56 -6.86 -11.18
CA LYS A 208 42.66 -7.07 -10.21
C LYS A 208 42.72 -6.03 -9.10
N HIS A 209 41.57 -5.48 -8.70
CA HIS A 209 41.43 -4.58 -7.56
C HIS A 209 40.05 -4.73 -6.90
N ALA A 210 39.92 -4.23 -5.68
CA ALA A 210 38.65 -4.26 -4.95
C ALA A 210 37.62 -3.33 -5.62
N ILE A 211 36.42 -3.84 -5.84
CA ILE A 211 35.29 -3.10 -6.41
C ILE A 211 34.39 -2.59 -5.29
N SER A 212 34.01 -1.31 -5.33
CA SER A 212 33.03 -0.76 -4.38
C SER A 212 31.63 -1.36 -4.61
N GLU A 213 30.81 -1.32 -3.59
CA GLU A 213 29.43 -1.82 -3.71
C GLU A 213 28.63 -1.02 -4.73
N ASP A 214 28.71 0.30 -4.66
CA ASP A 214 27.99 1.20 -5.60
C ASP A 214 28.43 0.97 -7.06
N ALA A 215 29.73 0.76 -7.32
CA ALA A 215 30.24 0.45 -8.66
C ALA A 215 29.72 -0.91 -9.16
N ALA A 216 29.66 -1.91 -8.30
CA ALA A 216 29.15 -3.23 -8.64
C ALA A 216 27.63 -3.21 -8.94
N VAL A 217 26.86 -2.44 -8.16
CA VAL A 217 25.42 -2.27 -8.38
C VAL A 217 25.15 -1.57 -9.71
N LEU A 218 25.89 -0.50 -10.01
CA LEU A 218 25.78 0.24 -11.29
C LEU A 218 26.10 -0.65 -12.48
N ASP A 219 27.25 -1.31 -12.45
CA ASP A 219 27.68 -2.17 -13.56
C ASP A 219 26.70 -3.34 -13.74
N TRP A 220 26.30 -4.00 -12.66
CA TRP A 220 25.30 -5.06 -12.72
C TRP A 220 23.97 -4.58 -13.31
N TYR A 221 23.48 -3.42 -12.91
CA TYR A 221 22.21 -2.88 -13.41
C TYR A 221 22.30 -2.60 -14.92
N ASP A 222 23.36 -1.92 -15.34
CA ASP A 222 23.52 -1.45 -16.72
C ASP A 222 23.92 -2.58 -17.68
N THR A 223 24.79 -3.53 -17.26
CA THR A 223 25.37 -4.55 -18.15
C THR A 223 24.75 -5.93 -18.03
N VAL A 224 24.05 -6.23 -16.94
CA VAL A 224 23.43 -7.54 -16.70
C VAL A 224 21.90 -7.43 -16.66
N TYR A 225 21.36 -6.59 -15.78
CA TYR A 225 19.91 -6.52 -15.57
C TYR A 225 19.19 -5.90 -16.77
N MET A 226 19.58 -4.71 -17.19
CA MET A 226 18.88 -3.99 -18.26
C MET A 226 18.91 -4.71 -19.61
N PRO A 227 20.03 -5.30 -20.07
CA PRO A 227 20.02 -6.06 -21.33
C PRO A 227 19.06 -7.25 -21.32
N VAL A 228 18.91 -7.94 -20.16
CA VAL A 228 17.94 -9.04 -20.03
C VAL A 228 16.50 -8.51 -20.12
N ILE A 229 16.20 -7.41 -19.43
CA ILE A 229 14.86 -6.79 -19.48
C ILE A 229 14.53 -6.30 -20.89
N ASP A 230 15.49 -5.69 -21.59
CA ASP A 230 15.28 -5.18 -22.94
C ASP A 230 15.05 -6.33 -23.93
N ALA A 231 15.80 -7.43 -23.83
CA ALA A 231 15.57 -8.64 -24.63
C ALA A 231 14.15 -9.22 -24.40
N VAL A 232 13.71 -9.32 -23.13
CA VAL A 232 12.36 -9.81 -22.80
C VAL A 232 11.28 -8.85 -23.35
N ARG A 233 11.49 -7.55 -23.29
CA ARG A 233 10.54 -6.56 -23.85
C ARG A 233 10.43 -6.66 -25.37
N GLU A 234 11.54 -6.88 -26.06
CA GLU A 234 11.56 -7.08 -27.51
C GLU A 234 10.81 -8.35 -27.91
N ASP A 235 11.01 -9.46 -27.20
CA ASP A 235 10.31 -10.71 -27.44
C ASP A 235 8.79 -10.57 -27.23
N VAL A 236 8.36 -9.92 -26.13
CA VAL A 236 6.94 -9.64 -25.85
C VAL A 236 6.35 -8.70 -26.91
N ALA A 237 7.07 -7.68 -27.34
CA ALA A 237 6.63 -6.76 -28.39
C ALA A 237 6.55 -7.48 -29.75
N GLY A 238 7.48 -8.39 -30.04
CA GLY A 238 7.47 -9.25 -31.22
C GLY A 238 6.27 -10.20 -31.23
N ALA A 239 5.97 -10.84 -30.08
CA ALA A 239 4.80 -11.70 -29.92
C ALA A 239 3.48 -10.93 -30.12
N LYS A 240 3.36 -9.72 -29.55
CA LYS A 240 2.19 -8.85 -29.75
C LYS A 240 2.03 -8.41 -31.21
N ARG A 241 3.13 -8.12 -31.93
CA ARG A 241 3.09 -7.80 -33.38
C ARG A 241 2.62 -8.98 -34.22
N LEU A 242 3.03 -10.21 -33.87
CA LEU A 242 2.58 -11.43 -34.55
C LEU A 242 1.07 -11.67 -34.34
N VAL A 243 0.54 -11.38 -33.18
CA VAL A 243 -0.90 -11.46 -32.88
C VAL A 243 -1.71 -10.39 -33.63
N ILE A 244 -1.18 -9.18 -33.79
CA ILE A 244 -1.85 -8.09 -34.51
C ILE A 244 -1.78 -8.28 -36.04
N SER A 245 -0.77 -8.97 -36.57
CA SER A 245 -0.65 -9.22 -38.00
C SER A 245 -1.50 -10.38 -38.54
N GLY A 246 -2.31 -10.99 -37.70
CA GLY A 246 -3.51 -11.72 -38.12
C GLY A 246 -3.31 -12.99 -38.92
N GLN A 247 -2.40 -13.88 -38.54
CA GLN A 247 -2.33 -15.21 -39.14
C GLN A 247 -2.09 -16.38 -38.18
N VAL A 248 -2.36 -16.26 -36.91
CA VAL A 248 -2.57 -17.45 -36.05
C VAL A 248 -3.52 -17.06 -34.93
N GLY A 249 -4.69 -17.68 -34.90
CA GLY A 249 -5.66 -17.52 -33.83
C GLY A 249 -5.16 -18.20 -32.57
N VAL A 250 -4.68 -17.39 -31.63
CA VAL A 250 -4.58 -17.74 -30.21
C VAL A 250 -5.15 -16.53 -29.46
N THR A 251 -6.40 -16.65 -29.04
CA THR A 251 -7.01 -15.77 -28.05
C THR A 251 -6.36 -16.04 -26.71
N VAL A 252 -5.64 -15.06 -26.18
CA VAL A 252 -5.29 -15.01 -24.77
C VAL A 252 -6.23 -13.97 -24.17
N ASP A 253 -7.30 -14.45 -23.52
CA ASP A 253 -8.17 -13.64 -22.68
C ASP A 253 -7.37 -13.07 -21.52
N GLY A 254 -7.53 -11.76 -21.29
CA GLY A 254 -6.86 -10.95 -20.29
C GLY A 254 -7.42 -11.08 -18.89
#